data_d43646c319f8886b7f8d67eae8172384
#
_entry.id   d43646c319f8886b7f8d67eae8172384
#
_cell.length_a   1.000
_cell.length_b   1.000
_cell.length_c   1.000
_cell.angle_alpha   90.00
_cell.angle_beta   90.00
_cell.angle_gamma   90.00
#
_symmetry.space_group_name_H-M   'P 1'
#
loop_
_entity.id
_entity.type
_entity.pdbx_description
1 polymer ?
#
loop_
_entity_poly.entity_id
_entity_poly.type
_entity_poly.pdbx_seq_one_letter_code
_entity_poly.pdbx_strand_id
1 'polypeptide(L)'
;MGRRQYMYDAAVYRSTEVPAVRADAVLIARAAAGDVTEPGMGRLGTAYLRALQAVGRRLDYGTNVFDREWDVLVVLDACRADLLSSVVADGDPLGEVGRMRSVGSSSSEWLENTFRDHPETARTAMVTGNTWTDRYLDADAFAVLDEVWKYAWNDELGTVPPGAITDRAVATARRRSPDRLVVHYMQPHHPFVADPVAGDEGMARTGAHGNPANPWTMLRRGELSTDRVWAAYEATLRYVLPEVETLIENVDGRVAVTADHGNLFGEWGLYGHPMHVPVPALLEVPWAVTTGGGRRDRDPSLEPPEPLPVGRVYGAEADEERLAALGYR
;
A
#
# COMPACT_ATOMS: atom_id res chain seq x y z
N MET A 1 14.32 -18.45 -29.34
CA MET A 1 12.94 -18.02 -28.99
C MET A 1 12.30 -19.14 -28.17
N GLY A 2 12.42 -19.12 -26.87
CA GLY A 2 11.89 -20.12 -25.96
C GLY A 2 11.04 -19.41 -24.92
N ARG A 3 9.73 -19.60 -24.97
CA ARG A 3 8.82 -19.15 -23.92
C ARG A 3 9.18 -19.95 -22.65
N ARG A 4 9.75 -19.30 -21.65
CA ARG A 4 9.83 -19.86 -20.30
C ARG A 4 8.45 -19.76 -19.67
N GLN A 5 7.83 -20.91 -19.57
CA GLN A 5 6.57 -21.12 -18.84
C GLN A 5 6.93 -21.08 -17.35
N TYR A 6 6.63 -19.97 -16.68
CA TYR A 6 6.73 -19.90 -15.24
C TYR A 6 5.56 -20.68 -14.64
N MET A 7 5.81 -21.95 -14.37
CA MET A 7 4.94 -22.72 -13.49
C MET A 7 5.15 -22.19 -12.06
N TYR A 8 4.10 -21.59 -11.52
CA TYR A 8 4.01 -21.24 -10.11
C TYR A 8 4.09 -22.53 -9.30
N ASP A 9 5.23 -22.79 -8.68
CA ASP A 9 5.39 -23.94 -7.81
C ASP A 9 4.75 -23.62 -6.46
N ALA A 10 3.50 -24.01 -6.30
CA ALA A 10 2.75 -23.94 -5.04
C ALA A 10 3.42 -24.72 -3.88
N ALA A 11 4.54 -25.43 -4.17
CA ALA A 11 5.28 -26.23 -3.22
C ALA A 11 6.22 -25.39 -2.32
N VAL A 12 6.66 -24.19 -2.75
CA VAL A 12 7.64 -23.38 -1.99
C VAL A 12 7.02 -22.78 -0.72
N TYR A 13 5.68 -22.63 -0.66
CA TYR A 13 4.99 -22.12 0.54
C TYR A 13 4.54 -23.19 1.54
N ARG A 14 4.95 -24.47 1.35
CA ARG A 14 4.52 -25.58 2.26
C ARG A 14 5.41 -25.81 3.46
N SER A 15 6.50 -25.09 3.65
CA SER A 15 7.50 -25.44 4.67
C SER A 15 7.94 -24.28 5.56
N THR A 16 6.99 -23.52 6.13
CA THR A 16 7.26 -22.86 7.41
C THR A 16 6.07 -23.12 8.33
N GLU A 17 6.33 -23.90 9.37
CA GLU A 17 5.41 -24.39 10.36
C GLU A 17 4.62 -23.26 11.04
N VAL A 18 3.30 -23.21 10.82
CA VAL A 18 2.35 -22.64 11.77
C VAL A 18 1.16 -23.62 11.94
N PRO A 19 1.36 -24.79 12.57
CA PRO A 19 0.27 -25.74 12.81
C PRO A 19 -0.75 -25.27 13.85
N ALA A 20 -0.34 -24.44 14.82
CA ALA A 20 -1.17 -24.05 15.97
C ALA A 20 -2.28 -23.03 15.59
N VAL A 21 -2.02 -22.10 14.68
CA VAL A 21 -2.98 -21.05 14.32
C VAL A 21 -4.20 -21.57 13.55
N ARG A 22 -4.06 -22.69 12.80
CA ARG A 22 -5.18 -23.25 12.02
C ARG A 22 -6.28 -23.90 12.88
N ALA A 23 -5.91 -24.57 13.95
CA ALA A 23 -6.88 -25.28 14.81
C ALA A 23 -7.67 -24.32 15.69
N ASP A 24 -7.02 -23.30 16.25
CA ASP A 24 -7.66 -22.31 17.12
C ASP A 24 -8.56 -21.34 16.35
N ALA A 25 -8.20 -20.97 15.12
CA ALA A 25 -9.00 -20.12 14.25
C ALA A 25 -10.37 -20.72 13.90
N VAL A 26 -10.44 -22.05 13.71
CA VAL A 26 -11.69 -22.76 13.42
C VAL A 26 -12.61 -22.85 14.66
N LEU A 27 -12.06 -22.92 15.87
CA LEU A 27 -12.84 -22.94 17.12
C LEU A 27 -13.40 -21.55 17.45
N ILE A 28 -12.65 -20.49 17.21
CA ILE A 28 -13.07 -19.10 17.47
C ILE A 28 -14.13 -18.66 16.45
N ALA A 29 -14.05 -19.13 15.19
CA ALA A 29 -15.05 -18.83 14.16
C ALA A 29 -16.47 -19.30 14.52
N ARG A 30 -16.64 -20.29 15.40
CA ARG A 30 -17.95 -20.75 15.88
C ARG A 30 -18.64 -19.81 16.88
N ALA A 31 -17.89 -18.92 17.51
CA ALA A 31 -18.40 -18.03 18.58
C ALA A 31 -18.82 -16.63 18.07
N ALA A 32 -18.51 -16.24 16.84
CA ALA A 32 -18.62 -14.85 16.35
C ALA A 32 -19.73 -14.63 15.29
N ALA A 33 -20.80 -15.41 15.30
CA ALA A 33 -21.91 -15.29 14.35
C ALA A 33 -22.80 -14.06 14.62
N GLY A 34 -22.36 -12.90 14.22
CA GLY A 34 -23.16 -11.67 14.10
C GLY A 34 -23.30 -11.24 12.63
N ASP A 35 -24.40 -10.64 12.28
CA ASP A 35 -25.04 -10.54 10.96
C ASP A 35 -24.43 -9.47 10.01
N VAL A 36 -23.14 -9.56 9.65
CA VAL A 36 -22.55 -8.73 8.60
C VAL A 36 -21.79 -9.63 7.62
N THR A 37 -22.28 -9.72 6.40
CA THR A 37 -21.64 -10.48 5.30
C THR A 37 -20.87 -9.52 4.40
N GLU A 38 -19.56 -9.73 4.23
CA GLU A 38 -18.81 -9.04 3.17
C GLU A 38 -19.34 -9.44 1.78
N PRO A 39 -19.41 -8.51 0.81
CA PRO A 39 -19.87 -8.82 -0.53
C PRO A 39 -19.06 -9.96 -1.15
N GLY A 40 -19.73 -11.07 -1.49
CA GLY A 40 -19.10 -12.25 -2.10
C GLY A 40 -18.47 -13.25 -1.14
N MET A 41 -18.48 -13.01 0.17
CA MET A 41 -18.01 -13.95 1.20
C MET A 41 -19.20 -14.56 1.96
N GLY A 42 -19.32 -15.88 1.96
CA GLY A 42 -20.37 -16.56 2.74
C GLY A 42 -20.13 -16.41 4.25
N ARG A 43 -21.17 -16.71 5.08
CA ARG A 43 -21.13 -16.60 6.56
C ARG A 43 -19.89 -17.26 7.19
N LEU A 44 -19.48 -18.42 6.73
CA LEU A 44 -18.30 -19.13 7.22
C LEU A 44 -16.99 -18.39 6.87
N GLY A 45 -16.89 -17.84 5.67
CA GLY A 45 -15.74 -17.05 5.25
C GLY A 45 -15.61 -15.75 6.06
N THR A 46 -16.72 -15.05 6.29
CA THR A 46 -16.75 -13.85 7.14
C THR A 46 -16.35 -14.17 8.59
N ALA A 47 -16.83 -15.29 9.16
CA ALA A 47 -16.44 -15.71 10.49
C ALA A 47 -14.94 -16.07 10.57
N TYR A 48 -14.42 -16.71 9.54
CA TYR A 48 -12.99 -17.02 9.41
C TYR A 48 -12.13 -15.75 9.35
N LEU A 49 -12.48 -14.78 8.51
CA LEU A 49 -11.78 -13.51 8.41
C LEU A 49 -11.79 -12.77 9.76
N ARG A 50 -12.96 -12.68 10.42
CA ARG A 50 -13.07 -12.05 11.75
C ARG A 50 -12.21 -12.73 12.82
N ALA A 51 -12.09 -14.05 12.75
CA ALA A 51 -11.22 -14.79 13.66
C ALA A 51 -9.73 -14.44 13.41
N LEU A 52 -9.30 -14.37 12.15
CA LEU A 52 -7.95 -13.92 11.80
C LEU A 52 -7.68 -12.48 12.25
N GLN A 53 -8.62 -11.59 12.02
CA GLN A 53 -8.54 -10.19 12.47
C GLN A 53 -8.48 -10.08 14.01
N ALA A 54 -9.24 -10.88 14.74
CA ALA A 54 -9.20 -10.90 16.19
C ALA A 54 -7.85 -11.40 16.75
N VAL A 55 -7.20 -12.32 16.04
CA VAL A 55 -5.83 -12.76 16.33
C VAL A 55 -4.85 -11.64 15.97
N GLY A 56 -4.94 -11.10 14.77
CA GLY A 56 -4.04 -10.05 14.28
C GLY A 56 -3.99 -8.82 15.20
N ARG A 57 -5.16 -8.37 15.70
CA ARG A 57 -5.23 -7.24 16.66
C ARG A 57 -4.50 -7.48 17.99
N ARG A 58 -4.13 -8.71 18.31
CA ARG A 58 -3.41 -9.08 19.53
C ARG A 58 -1.93 -9.37 19.30
N LEU A 59 -1.54 -9.42 18.03
CA LEU A 59 -0.16 -9.69 17.66
C LEU A 59 0.53 -8.36 17.39
N ASP A 60 1.63 -8.16 18.08
CA ASP A 60 2.61 -7.16 17.71
C ASP A 60 3.50 -7.77 16.63
N TYR A 61 3.35 -7.32 15.39
CA TYR A 61 4.10 -7.86 14.25
C TYR A 61 4.73 -6.75 13.41
N GLY A 62 5.83 -7.11 12.81
CA GLY A 62 6.57 -6.21 11.92
C GLY A 62 7.68 -5.43 12.62
N THR A 63 8.33 -4.61 11.82
CA THR A 63 9.39 -3.69 12.21
C THR A 63 8.97 -2.30 11.76
N ASN A 64 8.98 -1.33 12.66
CA ASN A 64 8.71 0.04 12.28
C ASN A 64 9.82 0.53 11.34
N VAL A 65 9.46 1.26 10.30
CA VAL A 65 10.43 1.80 9.33
C VAL A 65 11.43 2.74 10.00
N PHE A 66 11.07 3.36 11.11
CA PHE A 66 11.95 4.23 11.90
C PHE A 66 13.05 3.46 12.65
N ASP A 67 12.91 2.15 12.81
CA ASP A 67 13.98 1.28 13.36
C ASP A 67 15.09 1.00 12.33
N ARG A 68 14.97 1.56 11.13
CA ARG A 68 15.93 1.43 10.03
C ARG A 68 16.54 2.77 9.68
N GLU A 69 17.72 2.72 9.04
CA GLU A 69 18.42 3.92 8.58
C GLU A 69 18.00 4.30 7.17
N TRP A 70 17.46 5.48 7.01
CA TRP A 70 17.11 6.12 5.75
C TRP A 70 16.95 7.63 5.94
N ASP A 71 17.19 8.41 4.90
CA ASP A 71 16.92 9.85 4.82
C ASP A 71 15.62 10.08 4.01
N VAL A 72 15.43 9.28 2.95
CA VAL A 72 14.22 9.28 2.11
C VAL A 72 13.63 7.88 2.09
N LEU A 73 12.35 7.74 2.43
CA LEU A 73 11.60 6.49 2.37
C LEU A 73 10.55 6.57 1.27
N VAL A 74 10.72 5.75 0.23
CA VAL A 74 9.72 5.55 -0.81
C VAL A 74 8.81 4.40 -0.39
N VAL A 75 7.51 4.66 -0.33
CA VAL A 75 6.49 3.66 -0.04
C VAL A 75 5.65 3.44 -1.30
N LEU A 76 5.63 2.20 -1.78
CA LEU A 76 4.82 1.74 -2.91
C LEU A 76 3.59 1.03 -2.34
N ASP A 77 2.41 1.68 -2.39
CA ASP A 77 1.19 1.19 -1.76
C ASP A 77 0.85 -0.24 -2.22
N ALA A 78 0.67 -1.12 -1.26
CA ALA A 78 0.33 -2.53 -1.46
C ALA A 78 1.33 -3.35 -2.29
N CYS A 79 2.60 -2.94 -2.40
CA CYS A 79 3.60 -3.62 -3.22
C CYS A 79 4.18 -4.87 -2.52
N ARG A 80 3.96 -6.04 -3.10
CA ARG A 80 4.53 -7.31 -2.63
C ARG A 80 6.03 -7.38 -2.89
N ALA A 81 6.76 -8.00 -1.96
CA ALA A 81 8.20 -8.19 -2.10
C ALA A 81 8.58 -9.08 -3.30
N ASP A 82 7.80 -10.13 -3.58
CA ASP A 82 8.03 -11.01 -4.72
C ASP A 82 7.76 -10.31 -6.05
N LEU A 83 6.77 -9.40 -6.10
CA LEU A 83 6.50 -8.60 -7.28
C LEU A 83 7.67 -7.65 -7.59
N LEU A 84 8.12 -6.83 -6.62
CA LEU A 84 9.22 -5.91 -6.85
C LEU A 84 10.50 -6.67 -7.26
N SER A 85 10.81 -7.79 -6.58
CA SER A 85 11.96 -8.62 -6.92
C SER A 85 11.90 -9.23 -8.33
N SER A 86 10.69 -9.45 -8.88
CA SER A 86 10.53 -9.99 -10.24
C SER A 86 10.69 -8.93 -11.33
N VAL A 87 10.50 -7.65 -10.98
CA VAL A 87 10.52 -6.52 -11.91
C VAL A 87 11.89 -5.85 -11.97
N VAL A 88 12.58 -5.77 -10.82
CA VAL A 88 13.93 -5.20 -10.71
C VAL A 88 14.94 -6.16 -11.32
N ALA A 89 15.70 -5.66 -12.28
CA ALA A 89 16.75 -6.42 -12.98
C ALA A 89 18.11 -6.29 -12.31
N ASP A 90 19.04 -7.18 -12.64
CA ASP A 90 20.43 -7.04 -12.24
C ASP A 90 21.02 -5.73 -12.78
N GLY A 91 21.58 -4.91 -11.89
CA GLY A 91 22.13 -3.60 -12.24
C GLY A 91 21.13 -2.43 -12.19
N ASP A 92 19.90 -2.68 -11.76
CA ASP A 92 18.91 -1.64 -11.48
C ASP A 92 19.39 -0.68 -10.37
N PRO A 93 19.06 0.62 -10.43
CA PRO A 93 19.38 1.59 -9.37
C PRO A 93 18.89 1.21 -7.98
N LEU A 94 17.84 0.39 -7.88
CA LEU A 94 17.33 -0.12 -6.60
C LEU A 94 18.22 -1.19 -5.97
N GLY A 95 19.14 -1.80 -6.74
CA GLY A 95 20.02 -2.84 -6.26
C GLY A 95 19.30 -4.11 -5.82
N GLU A 96 19.83 -4.78 -4.78
CA GLU A 96 19.24 -6.00 -4.25
C GLU A 96 17.96 -5.70 -3.46
N VAL A 97 16.86 -6.38 -3.84
CA VAL A 97 15.57 -6.28 -3.15
C VAL A 97 15.50 -7.31 -2.03
N GLY A 98 15.78 -6.88 -0.81
CA GLY A 98 15.53 -7.64 0.40
C GLY A 98 14.07 -7.63 0.83
N ARG A 99 13.81 -8.11 2.06
CA ARG A 99 12.47 -8.16 2.63
C ARG A 99 12.45 -7.56 4.03
N MET A 100 11.31 -6.97 4.38
CA MET A 100 11.00 -6.49 5.71
C MET A 100 9.58 -6.95 6.08
N ARG A 101 9.30 -7.05 7.36
CA ARG A 101 7.94 -7.32 7.81
C ARG A 101 7.27 -6.01 8.20
N SER A 102 6.20 -5.66 7.52
CA SER A 102 5.40 -4.46 7.79
C SER A 102 4.69 -4.53 9.13
N VAL A 103 4.44 -3.38 9.73
CA VAL A 103 3.63 -3.22 10.95
C VAL A 103 2.13 -3.17 10.67
N GLY A 104 1.71 -3.25 9.42
CA GLY A 104 0.32 -3.22 9.01
C GLY A 104 0.03 -4.18 7.85
N SER A 105 -1.18 -4.72 7.80
CA SER A 105 -1.71 -5.51 6.69
C SER A 105 -2.57 -4.69 5.72
N SER A 106 -2.68 -3.39 5.99
CA SER A 106 -3.38 -2.39 5.20
C SER A 106 -2.77 -1.01 5.44
N SER A 107 -2.98 -0.05 4.53
CA SER A 107 -2.46 1.32 4.67
C SER A 107 -2.89 1.99 5.97
N SER A 108 -4.17 1.84 6.36
CA SER A 108 -4.68 2.44 7.60
C SER A 108 -3.97 1.92 8.85
N GLU A 109 -3.73 0.61 8.92
CA GLU A 109 -3.01 -0.02 10.02
C GLU A 109 -1.53 0.37 10.00
N TRP A 110 -0.90 0.43 8.82
CA TRP A 110 0.49 0.86 8.68
C TRP A 110 0.68 2.32 9.09
N LEU A 111 -0.20 3.22 8.65
CA LEU A 111 -0.15 4.64 9.02
C LEU A 111 -0.26 4.82 10.53
N GLU A 112 -1.24 4.15 11.14
CA GLU A 112 -1.45 4.22 12.59
C GLU A 112 -0.24 3.69 13.38
N ASN A 113 0.22 2.48 13.05
CA ASN A 113 1.30 1.81 13.78
C ASN A 113 2.68 2.42 13.51
N THR A 114 2.87 3.11 12.38
CA THR A 114 4.14 3.75 12.04
C THR A 114 4.29 5.11 12.73
N PHE A 115 3.25 5.95 12.67
CA PHE A 115 3.39 7.37 12.98
C PHE A 115 2.73 7.79 14.30
N ARG A 116 1.69 7.08 14.77
CA ARG A 116 1.01 7.47 15.99
C ARG A 116 1.97 7.42 17.19
N ASP A 117 2.07 8.53 17.89
CA ASP A 117 2.90 8.70 19.08
C ASP A 117 4.40 8.38 18.89
N HIS A 118 4.87 8.26 17.61
CA HIS A 118 6.27 7.99 17.34
C HIS A 118 7.09 9.31 17.34
N PRO A 119 8.21 9.41 18.10
CA PRO A 119 8.94 10.66 18.26
C PRO A 119 9.55 11.20 16.95
N GLU A 120 9.91 10.33 16.02
CA GLU A 120 10.47 10.74 14.72
C GLU A 120 9.42 11.38 13.79
N THR A 121 8.11 11.21 14.05
CA THR A 121 7.04 11.81 13.26
C THR A 121 7.18 13.34 13.19
N ALA A 122 7.49 13.98 14.30
CA ALA A 122 7.65 15.44 14.37
C ALA A 122 8.83 16.00 13.52
N ARG A 123 9.78 15.14 13.14
CA ARG A 123 10.95 15.50 12.31
C ARG A 123 10.81 15.03 10.87
N THR A 124 9.68 14.37 10.55
CA THR A 124 9.40 13.76 9.24
C THR A 124 8.53 14.67 8.40
N ALA A 125 8.94 14.92 7.16
CA ALA A 125 8.04 15.38 6.11
C ALA A 125 7.44 14.18 5.40
N MET A 126 6.14 14.21 5.11
CA MET A 126 5.45 13.19 4.33
C MET A 126 4.75 13.82 3.14
N VAL A 127 5.01 13.28 1.95
CA VAL A 127 4.33 13.60 0.70
C VAL A 127 3.56 12.35 0.25
N THR A 128 2.24 12.45 0.13
CA THR A 128 1.42 11.24 0.01
C THR A 128 0.26 11.37 -0.97
N GLY A 129 0.03 10.31 -1.75
CA GLY A 129 -1.18 10.09 -2.54
C GLY A 129 -2.26 9.31 -1.79
N ASN A 130 -1.96 8.79 -0.61
CA ASN A 130 -2.86 7.90 0.12
C ASN A 130 -3.94 8.68 0.87
N THR A 131 -5.19 8.41 0.52
CA THR A 131 -6.36 9.12 1.06
C THR A 131 -6.71 8.75 2.51
N TRP A 132 -6.09 7.70 3.09
CA TRP A 132 -6.31 7.33 4.48
C TRP A 132 -5.61 8.27 5.47
N THR A 133 -4.65 9.07 5.01
CA THR A 133 -3.94 10.02 5.86
C THR A 133 -4.87 10.98 6.58
N ASP A 134 -5.90 11.47 5.91
CA ASP A 134 -6.92 12.37 6.47
C ASP A 134 -7.64 11.82 7.74
N ARG A 135 -7.70 10.50 7.85
CA ARG A 135 -8.37 9.84 8.98
C ARG A 135 -7.41 9.37 10.07
N TYR A 136 -6.24 8.88 9.67
CA TYR A 136 -5.34 8.15 10.57
C TYR A 136 -4.15 8.98 11.05
N LEU A 137 -3.86 10.12 10.39
CA LEU A 137 -2.76 11.00 10.77
C LEU A 137 -3.27 12.35 11.28
N ASP A 138 -2.49 12.91 12.21
CA ASP A 138 -2.63 14.28 12.64
C ASP A 138 -1.55 15.11 11.91
N ALA A 139 -1.98 16.05 11.07
CA ALA A 139 -1.07 16.89 10.28
C ALA A 139 -0.10 17.69 11.16
N ASP A 140 -0.55 18.12 12.34
CA ASP A 140 0.24 18.90 13.29
C ASP A 140 1.34 18.05 13.97
N ALA A 141 1.26 16.72 13.86
CA ALA A 141 2.30 15.83 14.38
C ALA A 141 3.55 15.76 13.48
N PHE A 142 3.44 16.20 12.22
CA PHE A 142 4.53 16.12 11.24
C PHE A 142 5.28 17.44 11.09
N ALA A 143 6.54 17.39 10.68
CA ALA A 143 7.24 18.58 10.22
C ALA A 143 6.55 19.20 8.99
N VAL A 144 6.08 18.35 8.07
CA VAL A 144 5.22 18.68 6.93
C VAL A 144 4.38 17.45 6.59
N LEU A 145 3.06 17.62 6.42
CA LEU A 145 2.20 16.64 5.80
C LEU A 145 1.60 17.23 4.52
N ASP A 146 2.09 16.78 3.36
CA ASP A 146 1.60 17.20 2.05
C ASP A 146 0.71 16.10 1.46
N GLU A 147 -0.59 16.27 1.62
CA GLU A 147 -1.61 15.34 1.16
C GLU A 147 -2.00 15.66 -0.29
N VAL A 148 -1.13 15.28 -1.21
CA VAL A 148 -1.22 15.60 -2.66
C VAL A 148 -2.54 15.15 -3.26
N TRP A 149 -3.13 14.08 -2.73
CA TRP A 149 -4.44 13.58 -3.16
C TRP A 149 -5.58 14.60 -2.97
N LYS A 150 -5.44 15.58 -2.07
CA LYS A 150 -6.45 16.61 -1.84
C LYS A 150 -6.57 17.60 -3.02
N TYR A 151 -5.50 17.80 -3.80
CA TYR A 151 -5.45 18.81 -4.85
C TYR A 151 -4.91 18.35 -6.22
N ALA A 152 -4.30 17.18 -6.31
CA ALA A 152 -3.77 16.62 -7.56
C ALA A 152 -4.41 15.28 -7.94
N TRP A 153 -5.59 14.98 -7.41
CA TRP A 153 -6.37 13.81 -7.82
C TRP A 153 -6.76 13.89 -9.28
N ASN A 154 -6.63 12.80 -9.99
CA ASN A 154 -7.10 12.65 -11.36
C ASN A 154 -8.33 11.75 -11.40
N ASP A 155 -9.50 12.34 -11.73
CA ASP A 155 -10.78 11.61 -11.72
C ASP A 155 -10.85 10.55 -12.84
N GLU A 156 -10.14 10.74 -13.97
CA GLU A 156 -10.10 9.76 -15.07
C GLU A 156 -9.27 8.52 -14.70
N LEU A 157 -8.19 8.74 -13.92
CA LEU A 157 -7.35 7.64 -13.42
C LEU A 157 -7.90 7.03 -12.13
N GLY A 158 -8.79 7.74 -11.42
CA GLY A 158 -9.29 7.33 -10.10
C GLY A 158 -8.21 7.27 -9.03
N THR A 159 -7.12 8.04 -9.17
CA THR A 159 -5.97 8.08 -8.27
C THR A 159 -5.11 9.33 -8.50
N VAL A 160 -4.06 9.49 -7.69
CA VAL A 160 -3.03 10.54 -7.90
C VAL A 160 -1.98 10.03 -8.89
N PRO A 161 -1.69 10.75 -9.98
CA PRO A 161 -0.58 10.42 -10.88
C PRO A 161 0.75 10.41 -10.12
N PRO A 162 1.63 9.42 -10.33
CA PRO A 162 2.90 9.32 -9.59
C PRO A 162 3.81 10.52 -9.82
N GLY A 163 3.79 11.13 -11.01
CA GLY A 163 4.56 12.35 -11.30
C GLY A 163 4.21 13.54 -10.42
N ALA A 164 2.96 13.64 -9.93
CA ALA A 164 2.55 14.67 -8.98
C ALA A 164 3.20 14.45 -7.60
N ILE A 165 3.31 13.20 -7.17
CA ILE A 165 3.99 12.82 -5.93
C ILE A 165 5.49 13.12 -6.04
N THR A 166 6.14 12.71 -7.13
CA THR A 166 7.55 13.00 -7.41
C THR A 166 7.83 14.50 -7.40
N ASP A 167 7.03 15.29 -8.08
CA ASP A 167 7.16 16.75 -8.12
C ASP A 167 7.13 17.36 -6.72
N ARG A 168 6.15 16.98 -5.93
CA ARG A 168 5.99 17.49 -4.56
C ARG A 168 7.11 17.02 -3.63
N ALA A 169 7.55 15.76 -3.77
CA ALA A 169 8.64 15.19 -2.99
C ALA A 169 9.97 15.91 -3.26
N VAL A 170 10.31 16.14 -4.53
CA VAL A 170 11.51 16.87 -4.93
C VAL A 170 11.45 18.33 -4.45
N ALA A 171 10.28 19.00 -4.57
CA ALA A 171 10.09 20.34 -4.06
C ALA A 171 10.26 20.41 -2.53
N THR A 172 9.69 19.45 -1.80
CA THR A 172 9.78 19.37 -0.33
C THR A 172 11.21 19.12 0.12
N ALA A 173 11.91 18.16 -0.49
CA ALA A 173 13.32 17.88 -0.20
C ALA A 173 14.19 19.13 -0.35
N ARG A 174 14.03 19.87 -1.45
CA ARG A 174 14.86 21.05 -1.76
C ARG A 174 14.52 22.30 -0.94
N ARG A 175 13.24 22.54 -0.69
CA ARG A 175 12.76 23.78 -0.06
C ARG A 175 12.69 23.69 1.46
N ARG A 176 12.46 22.51 2.00
CA ARG A 176 12.29 22.29 3.45
C ARG A 176 13.45 21.59 4.10
N SER A 177 14.24 20.81 3.32
CA SER A 177 15.38 20.01 3.82
C SER A 177 15.06 19.26 5.12
N PRO A 178 14.01 18.44 5.12
CA PRO A 178 13.58 17.74 6.34
C PRO A 178 14.63 16.72 6.76
N ASP A 179 14.66 16.39 8.05
CA ASP A 179 15.56 15.34 8.57
C ASP A 179 15.22 13.96 7.97
N ARG A 180 13.92 13.73 7.70
CA ARG A 180 13.40 12.51 7.06
C ARG A 180 12.28 12.88 6.09
N LEU A 181 12.24 12.23 4.92
CA LEU A 181 11.20 12.41 3.92
C LEU A 181 10.54 11.08 3.58
N VAL A 182 9.25 10.95 3.84
CA VAL A 182 8.42 9.82 3.37
C VAL A 182 7.70 10.24 2.09
N VAL A 183 7.79 9.41 1.05
CA VAL A 183 7.14 9.62 -0.25
C VAL A 183 6.25 8.42 -0.54
N HIS A 184 4.93 8.59 -0.41
CA HIS A 184 3.96 7.51 -0.50
C HIS A 184 3.20 7.57 -1.81
N TYR A 185 3.57 6.72 -2.76
CA TYR A 185 2.90 6.51 -4.03
C TYR A 185 1.71 5.56 -3.86
N MET A 186 0.61 5.81 -4.58
CA MET A 186 -0.55 4.91 -4.60
C MET A 186 -0.30 3.64 -5.42
N GLN A 187 0.59 3.69 -6.37
CA GLN A 187 0.92 2.55 -7.22
C GLN A 187 1.93 1.62 -6.50
N PRO A 188 1.82 0.30 -6.68
CA PRO A 188 0.98 -0.45 -7.62
C PRO A 188 -0.43 -0.81 -7.13
N HIS A 189 -0.93 -0.25 -6.00
CA HIS A 189 -2.33 -0.46 -5.59
C HIS A 189 -3.29 -0.14 -6.75
N HIS A 190 -4.43 -0.88 -6.83
CA HIS A 190 -5.46 -0.52 -7.80
C HIS A 190 -6.02 0.89 -7.53
N PRO A 191 -6.52 1.62 -8.55
CA PRO A 191 -6.76 1.19 -9.92
C PRO A 191 -5.48 0.89 -10.70
N PHE A 192 -5.52 -0.16 -11.52
CA PHE A 192 -4.38 -0.59 -12.34
C PHE A 192 -4.27 0.29 -13.59
N VAL A 193 -3.78 1.50 -13.39
CA VAL A 193 -3.78 2.58 -14.39
C VAL A 193 -3.06 2.25 -15.69
N ALA A 194 -2.08 1.34 -15.66
CA ALA A 194 -1.30 0.97 -16.84
C ALA A 194 -1.95 -0.15 -17.68
N ASP A 195 -2.77 -0.98 -17.05
CA ASP A 195 -3.46 -2.12 -17.70
C ASP A 195 -4.80 -2.40 -16.97
N PRO A 196 -5.81 -1.52 -17.13
CA PRO A 196 -7.07 -1.61 -16.40
C PRO A 196 -7.77 -2.95 -16.56
N VAL A 197 -8.35 -3.46 -15.48
CA VAL A 197 -9.21 -4.65 -15.48
C VAL A 197 -10.68 -4.28 -15.34
N ALA A 198 -11.56 -5.19 -15.68
CA ALA A 198 -13.00 -4.98 -15.46
C ALA A 198 -13.31 -4.71 -13.97
N GLY A 199 -14.19 -3.78 -13.68
CA GLY A 199 -14.56 -3.38 -12.31
C GLY A 199 -13.53 -2.48 -11.59
N ASP A 200 -12.42 -2.15 -12.24
CA ASP A 200 -11.40 -1.27 -11.70
C ASP A 200 -11.67 0.19 -12.14
N GLU A 201 -12.77 0.74 -11.66
CA GLU A 201 -13.20 2.11 -12.00
C GLU A 201 -12.50 3.19 -11.14
N GLY A 202 -11.49 2.77 -10.39
CA GLY A 202 -10.75 3.63 -9.48
C GLY A 202 -11.41 3.81 -8.11
N MET A 203 -10.70 4.52 -7.24
CA MET A 203 -11.21 4.91 -5.94
C MET A 203 -11.99 6.22 -6.08
N ALA A 204 -13.21 6.29 -5.56
CA ALA A 204 -13.93 7.55 -5.52
C ALA A 204 -13.27 8.48 -4.50
N ARG A 205 -12.80 9.66 -4.94
CA ARG A 205 -12.24 10.70 -4.05
C ARG A 205 -13.22 11.12 -2.96
N THR A 206 -14.52 11.07 -3.25
CA THR A 206 -15.58 11.57 -2.37
C THR A 206 -16.26 10.48 -1.52
N GLY A 207 -15.77 9.24 -1.54
CA GLY A 207 -16.39 8.13 -0.81
C GLY A 207 -17.78 7.72 -1.30
N ALA A 208 -18.33 8.43 -2.31
CA ALA A 208 -19.62 8.11 -2.87
C ALA A 208 -19.53 6.85 -3.74
N HIS A 209 -20.19 5.79 -3.26
CA HIS A 209 -20.46 4.53 -3.96
C HIS A 209 -19.22 3.67 -4.24
N GLY A 210 -18.80 2.93 -3.22
CA GLY A 210 -17.90 1.82 -3.41
C GLY A 210 -18.41 0.89 -4.50
N ASN A 211 -17.63 0.75 -5.56
CA ASN A 211 -17.95 -0.23 -6.58
C ASN A 211 -17.88 -1.64 -5.96
N PRO A 212 -19.01 -2.34 -5.77
CA PRO A 212 -19.02 -3.70 -5.24
C PRO A 212 -18.29 -4.70 -6.16
N ALA A 213 -17.88 -4.25 -7.33
CA ALA A 213 -17.17 -5.01 -8.33
C ALA A 213 -15.70 -4.60 -8.43
N ASN A 214 -15.01 -4.33 -7.30
CA ASN A 214 -13.58 -4.11 -7.32
C ASN A 214 -12.79 -5.35 -7.78
N PRO A 215 -11.56 -5.23 -8.27
CA PRO A 215 -10.78 -6.34 -8.82
C PRO A 215 -10.69 -7.56 -7.88
N TRP A 216 -10.58 -7.33 -6.58
CA TRP A 216 -10.47 -8.38 -5.56
C TRP A 216 -11.77 -9.17 -5.39
N THR A 217 -12.92 -8.49 -5.45
CA THR A 217 -14.24 -9.13 -5.42
C THR A 217 -14.48 -9.95 -6.68
N MET A 218 -14.10 -9.44 -7.86
CA MET A 218 -14.22 -10.15 -9.13
C MET A 218 -13.29 -11.36 -9.19
N LEU A 219 -12.04 -11.21 -8.69
CA LEU A 219 -11.10 -12.32 -8.59
C LEU A 219 -11.64 -13.42 -7.66
N ARG A 220 -12.18 -13.06 -6.50
CA ARG A 220 -12.83 -14.01 -5.56
C ARG A 220 -13.97 -14.78 -6.19
N ARG A 221 -14.75 -14.14 -7.05
CA ARG A 221 -15.89 -14.74 -7.76
C ARG A 221 -15.47 -15.56 -8.98
N GLY A 222 -14.20 -15.53 -9.37
CA GLY A 222 -13.71 -16.17 -10.59
C GLY A 222 -14.11 -15.44 -11.88
N GLU A 223 -14.56 -14.20 -11.78
CA GLU A 223 -14.87 -13.32 -12.92
C GLU A 223 -13.60 -12.76 -13.57
N LEU A 224 -12.52 -12.69 -12.81
CA LEU A 224 -11.16 -12.42 -13.27
C LEU A 224 -10.24 -13.58 -12.89
N SER A 225 -9.24 -13.87 -13.72
CA SER A 225 -8.19 -14.83 -13.38
C SER A 225 -7.07 -14.16 -12.56
N THR A 226 -6.39 -14.95 -11.73
CA THR A 226 -5.21 -14.50 -10.96
C THR A 226 -4.14 -13.95 -11.89
N ASP A 227 -3.84 -14.64 -13.01
CA ASP A 227 -2.82 -14.21 -13.98
C ASP A 227 -3.17 -12.84 -14.59
N ARG A 228 -4.46 -12.57 -14.85
CA ARG A 228 -4.92 -11.28 -15.41
C ARG A 228 -4.73 -10.14 -14.41
N VAL A 229 -5.13 -10.34 -13.16
CA VAL A 229 -5.00 -9.31 -12.11
C VAL A 229 -3.53 -9.11 -11.76
N TRP A 230 -2.74 -10.18 -11.72
CA TRP A 230 -1.29 -10.09 -11.47
C TRP A 230 -0.57 -9.32 -12.57
N ALA A 231 -0.90 -9.56 -13.84
CA ALA A 231 -0.31 -8.82 -14.95
C ALA A 231 -0.63 -7.33 -14.89
N ALA A 232 -1.85 -6.95 -14.51
CA ALA A 232 -2.26 -5.57 -14.33
C ALA A 232 -1.52 -4.89 -13.15
N TYR A 233 -1.35 -5.62 -12.06
CA TYR A 233 -0.61 -5.19 -10.88
C TYR A 233 0.88 -4.98 -11.21
N GLU A 234 1.51 -5.90 -11.95
CA GLU A 234 2.88 -5.76 -12.43
C GLU A 234 3.03 -4.58 -13.40
N ALA A 235 2.11 -4.41 -14.33
CA ALA A 235 2.12 -3.28 -15.27
C ALA A 235 2.05 -1.94 -14.52
N THR A 236 1.24 -1.87 -13.45
CA THR A 236 1.10 -0.67 -12.63
C THR A 236 2.36 -0.40 -11.78
N LEU A 237 3.06 -1.45 -11.32
CA LEU A 237 4.37 -1.27 -10.72
C LEU A 237 5.38 -0.71 -11.73
N ARG A 238 5.45 -1.29 -12.93
CA ARG A 238 6.33 -0.78 -14.01
C ARG A 238 6.01 0.65 -14.43
N TYR A 239 4.78 1.09 -14.27
CA TYR A 239 4.34 2.46 -14.55
C TYR A 239 4.87 3.47 -13.51
N VAL A 240 4.96 3.12 -12.23
CA VAL A 240 5.45 4.04 -11.19
C VAL A 240 6.96 4.07 -11.08
N LEU A 241 7.67 2.99 -11.41
CA LEU A 241 9.12 2.88 -11.22
C LEU A 241 9.94 4.01 -11.89
N PRO A 242 9.66 4.49 -13.11
CA PRO A 242 10.38 5.63 -13.69
C PRO A 242 10.28 6.92 -12.85
N GLU A 243 9.16 7.14 -12.17
CA GLU A 243 9.00 8.28 -11.26
C GLU A 243 9.77 8.08 -9.95
N VAL A 244 9.85 6.84 -9.46
CA VAL A 244 10.70 6.47 -8.32
C VAL A 244 12.18 6.69 -8.65
N GLU A 245 12.63 6.25 -9.83
CA GLU A 245 13.99 6.49 -10.33
C GLU A 245 14.28 7.99 -10.42
N THR A 246 13.35 8.76 -10.99
CA THR A 246 13.46 10.23 -11.06
C THR A 246 13.58 10.84 -9.67
N LEU A 247 12.81 10.38 -8.70
CA LEU A 247 12.92 10.84 -7.32
C LEU A 247 14.31 10.51 -6.74
N ILE A 248 14.76 9.26 -6.85
CA ILE A 248 16.07 8.80 -6.36
C ILE A 248 17.19 9.65 -6.95
N GLU A 249 17.15 9.92 -8.24
CA GLU A 249 18.16 10.76 -8.91
C GLU A 249 18.16 12.22 -8.41
N ASN A 250 17.03 12.74 -7.90
CA ASN A 250 16.83 14.15 -7.57
C ASN A 250 16.83 14.47 -6.07
N VAL A 251 17.03 13.48 -5.21
CA VAL A 251 17.20 13.64 -3.75
C VAL A 251 18.61 13.28 -3.32
N ASP A 252 18.99 13.70 -2.14
CA ASP A 252 20.26 13.37 -1.50
C ASP A 252 20.06 12.31 -0.41
N GLY A 253 21.14 11.65 0.01
CA GLY A 253 21.16 10.77 1.17
C GLY A 253 20.81 9.31 0.86
N ARG A 254 20.52 8.55 1.90
CA ARG A 254 20.14 7.14 1.81
C ARG A 254 18.67 7.01 1.48
N VAL A 255 18.36 6.39 0.37
CA VAL A 255 16.99 6.12 -0.07
C VAL A 255 16.62 4.67 0.20
N ALA A 256 15.55 4.44 0.95
CA ALA A 256 14.95 3.12 1.10
C ALA A 256 13.65 3.04 0.30
N VAL A 257 13.42 1.91 -0.38
CA VAL A 257 12.17 1.62 -1.10
C VAL A 257 11.49 0.43 -0.44
N THR A 258 10.25 0.61 -0.06
CA THR A 258 9.44 -0.38 0.65
C THR A 258 7.97 -0.31 0.23
N ALA A 259 7.10 -1.00 0.94
CA ALA A 259 5.65 -0.86 0.87
C ALA A 259 5.06 -0.78 2.28
N ASP A 260 3.85 -0.27 2.37
CA ASP A 260 3.06 -0.27 3.61
C ASP A 260 2.51 -1.67 3.91
N HIS A 261 2.06 -2.41 2.90
CA HIS A 261 1.62 -3.81 2.97
C HIS A 261 1.70 -4.48 1.59
N GLY A 262 1.32 -5.74 1.50
CA GLY A 262 1.14 -6.47 0.24
C GLY A 262 -0.32 -6.69 -0.12
N ASN A 263 -0.58 -7.63 -1.04
CA ASN A 263 -1.92 -8.02 -1.49
C ASN A 263 -2.09 -9.54 -1.51
N LEU A 264 -3.33 -10.01 -1.30
CA LEU A 264 -3.72 -11.42 -1.39
C LEU A 264 -4.43 -11.68 -2.72
N PHE A 265 -4.03 -12.75 -3.37
CA PHE A 265 -4.57 -13.24 -4.64
C PHE A 265 -5.27 -14.59 -4.49
N GLY A 266 -5.73 -14.92 -3.30
CA GLY A 266 -6.37 -16.19 -2.94
C GLY A 266 -5.61 -16.98 -1.88
N GLU A 267 -4.48 -16.47 -1.38
CA GLU A 267 -3.75 -17.08 -0.27
C GLU A 267 -4.67 -17.16 0.95
N TRP A 268 -4.70 -18.34 1.57
CA TRP A 268 -5.58 -18.66 2.68
C TRP A 268 -7.09 -18.46 2.38
N GLY A 269 -7.48 -18.43 1.09
CA GLY A 269 -8.84 -18.14 0.63
C GLY A 269 -9.26 -16.69 0.79
N LEU A 270 -8.29 -15.77 0.96
CA LEU A 270 -8.49 -14.34 1.13
C LEU A 270 -7.99 -13.57 -0.11
N TYR A 271 -8.52 -12.37 -0.31
CA TYR A 271 -8.22 -11.50 -1.46
C TYR A 271 -8.09 -10.05 -1.01
N GLY A 272 -7.27 -9.26 -1.72
CA GLY A 272 -6.98 -7.87 -1.35
C GLY A 272 -6.14 -7.77 -0.09
N HIS A 273 -6.38 -6.78 0.73
CA HIS A 273 -5.57 -6.45 1.92
C HIS A 273 -6.42 -6.14 3.16
N PRO A 274 -7.16 -7.14 3.69
CA PRO A 274 -7.98 -6.92 4.88
C PRO A 274 -7.11 -6.57 6.09
N MET A 275 -7.61 -5.60 6.89
CA MET A 275 -6.94 -5.14 8.11
C MET A 275 -6.74 -6.28 9.13
N HIS A 276 -5.66 -6.19 9.90
CA HIS A 276 -5.34 -7.09 11.01
C HIS A 276 -5.26 -8.57 10.62
N VAL A 277 -4.84 -8.85 9.39
CA VAL A 277 -4.69 -10.22 8.90
C VAL A 277 -3.20 -10.57 8.79
N PRO A 278 -2.64 -11.40 9.71
CA PRO A 278 -1.20 -11.63 9.79
C PRO A 278 -0.71 -12.70 8.79
N VAL A 279 -1.05 -12.52 7.51
CA VAL A 279 -0.62 -13.41 6.42
C VAL A 279 0.69 -12.90 5.82
N PRO A 280 1.69 -13.75 5.57
CA PRO A 280 2.98 -13.33 5.01
C PRO A 280 2.87 -12.48 3.75
N ALA A 281 2.00 -12.82 2.80
CA ALA A 281 1.82 -12.06 1.56
C ALA A 281 1.29 -10.63 1.76
N LEU A 282 0.75 -10.30 2.93
CA LEU A 282 0.39 -8.94 3.33
C LEU A 282 1.52 -8.23 4.07
N LEU A 283 2.26 -8.98 4.89
CA LEU A 283 3.22 -8.39 5.83
C LEU A 283 4.66 -8.39 5.31
N GLU A 284 5.03 -9.32 4.41
CA GLU A 284 6.37 -9.33 3.81
C GLU A 284 6.43 -8.34 2.66
N VAL A 285 6.98 -7.15 2.96
CA VAL A 285 7.15 -6.06 2.00
C VAL A 285 8.60 -5.98 1.51
N PRO A 286 8.86 -5.38 0.34
CA PRO A 286 10.22 -5.19 -0.14
C PRO A 286 11.01 -4.26 0.78
N TRP A 287 12.31 -4.41 0.78
CA TRP A 287 13.24 -3.47 1.39
C TRP A 287 14.50 -3.38 0.52
N ALA A 288 14.57 -2.34 -0.31
CA ALA A 288 15.73 -2.03 -1.13
C ALA A 288 16.36 -0.73 -0.66
N VAL A 289 17.69 -0.64 -0.67
CA VAL A 289 18.40 0.55 -0.23
C VAL A 289 19.39 0.98 -1.30
N THR A 290 19.34 2.26 -1.63
CA THR A 290 20.24 2.90 -2.59
C THR A 290 20.68 4.27 -2.06
N THR A 291 21.47 4.98 -2.86
CA THR A 291 21.90 6.34 -2.54
C THR A 291 21.29 7.33 -3.52
N GLY A 292 20.77 8.42 -3.03
CA GLY A 292 20.23 9.50 -3.84
C GLY A 292 21.30 10.11 -4.75
N GLY A 293 20.91 10.43 -5.98
CA GLY A 293 21.81 10.92 -7.02
C GLY A 293 22.22 12.39 -6.88
N GLY A 294 21.47 13.15 -6.07
CA GLY A 294 21.72 14.58 -5.86
C GLY A 294 21.62 15.45 -7.13
N ARG A 295 21.06 14.89 -8.22
CA ARG A 295 20.83 15.64 -9.44
C ARG A 295 19.76 16.71 -9.23
N ARG A 296 19.75 17.72 -10.05
CA ARG A 296 18.77 18.82 -10.00
C ARG A 296 18.19 19.08 -11.37
N ASP A 297 17.93 18.00 -12.12
CA ASP A 297 17.41 18.01 -13.46
C ASP A 297 15.88 17.96 -13.52
N ARG A 298 15.20 17.45 -12.48
CA ARG A 298 13.75 17.62 -12.32
C ARG A 298 13.46 19.02 -11.79
N ASP A 299 12.67 19.80 -12.53
CA ASP A 299 12.16 21.11 -12.08
C ASP A 299 10.70 20.94 -11.61
N PRO A 300 10.45 20.95 -10.30
CA PRO A 300 9.10 20.78 -9.77
C PRO A 300 8.19 21.94 -10.16
N SER A 301 7.05 21.63 -10.76
CA SER A 301 6.09 22.62 -11.26
C SER A 301 4.76 22.62 -10.52
N LEU A 302 4.42 21.53 -9.80
CA LEU A 302 3.20 21.44 -9.02
C LEU A 302 3.36 22.20 -7.71
N GLU A 303 2.60 23.28 -7.57
CA GLU A 303 2.53 24.05 -6.31
C GLU A 303 1.31 23.60 -5.49
N PRO A 304 1.48 23.39 -4.18
CA PRO A 304 0.34 23.11 -3.31
C PRO A 304 -0.45 24.37 -3.07
N PRO A 305 -1.72 24.28 -2.72
CA PRO A 305 -2.44 25.42 -2.17
C PRO A 305 -1.77 25.89 -0.87
N GLU A 306 -1.77 27.18 -0.63
CA GLU A 306 -1.26 27.78 0.61
C GLU A 306 -2.40 28.39 1.43
N PRO A 307 -2.59 28.00 2.70
CA PRO A 307 -1.86 26.91 3.38
C PRO A 307 -2.18 25.54 2.78
N LEU A 308 -1.32 24.54 3.05
CA LEU A 308 -1.62 23.14 2.69
C LEU A 308 -2.99 22.75 3.28
N PRO A 309 -3.82 21.98 2.55
CA PRO A 309 -5.11 21.57 3.04
C PRO A 309 -4.98 20.80 4.35
N VAL A 310 -5.59 21.33 5.40
CA VAL A 310 -5.72 20.68 6.71
C VAL A 310 -7.18 20.34 6.96
N GLY A 311 -7.43 19.32 7.78
CA GLY A 311 -8.77 18.88 8.12
C GLY A 311 -9.32 17.85 7.13
N ARG A 312 -10.42 17.20 7.56
CA ARG A 312 -11.04 16.09 6.83
C ARG A 312 -11.84 16.58 5.64
N VAL A 313 -11.62 15.97 4.49
CA VAL A 313 -12.41 16.19 3.27
C VAL A 313 -13.73 15.43 3.31
N TYR A 314 -13.79 14.36 4.11
CA TYR A 314 -14.92 13.45 4.19
C TYR A 314 -15.57 13.47 5.58
N GLY A 315 -16.91 13.45 5.63
CA GLY A 315 -17.67 13.26 6.87
C GLY A 315 -17.69 11.79 7.33
N ALA A 316 -18.11 11.55 8.56
CA ALA A 316 -18.16 10.21 9.15
C ALA A 316 -19.02 9.20 8.35
N GLU A 317 -20.08 9.63 7.69
CA GLU A 317 -20.93 8.78 6.84
C GLU A 317 -20.20 8.33 5.57
N ALA A 318 -19.41 9.23 4.96
CA ALA A 318 -18.58 8.90 3.81
C ALA A 318 -17.44 7.92 4.17
N ASP A 319 -16.98 7.92 5.41
CA ASP A 319 -15.96 6.99 5.92
C ASP A 319 -16.47 5.55 5.98
N GLU A 320 -17.72 5.33 6.37
CA GLU A 320 -18.30 3.97 6.43
C GLU A 320 -18.53 3.38 5.04
N GLU A 321 -19.03 4.18 4.10
CA GLU A 321 -19.21 3.78 2.70
C GLU A 321 -17.87 3.50 2.02
N ARG A 322 -16.85 4.32 2.32
CA ARG A 322 -15.49 4.16 1.81
C ARG A 322 -14.81 2.91 2.35
N LEU A 323 -14.97 2.60 3.63
CA LEU A 323 -14.52 1.35 4.24
C LEU A 323 -15.14 0.14 3.55
N ALA A 324 -16.44 0.21 3.26
CA ALA A 324 -17.14 -0.83 2.53
C ALA A 324 -16.63 -0.98 1.08
N ALA A 325 -16.33 0.14 0.42
CA ALA A 325 -15.80 0.17 -0.96
C ALA A 325 -14.41 -0.45 -1.07
N LEU A 326 -13.59 -0.25 -0.05
CA LEU A 326 -12.21 -0.77 0.03
C LEU A 326 -12.14 -2.18 0.63
N GLY A 327 -13.30 -2.81 0.93
CA GLY A 327 -13.35 -4.16 1.49
C GLY A 327 -13.05 -4.24 2.99
N TYR A 328 -13.10 -3.12 3.72
CA TYR A 328 -12.75 -3.04 5.13
C TYR A 328 -13.92 -3.25 6.10
N ARG A 329 -15.09 -3.70 5.65
CA ARG A 329 -16.22 -4.08 6.49
C ARG A 329 -16.32 -5.57 6.74
#